data_a3e2737b2ca57111f7f606a2d072de67
#
_entry.id   a3e2737b2ca57111f7f606a2d072de67
#
_cell.length_a   1.000
_cell.length_b   1.000
_cell.length_c   1.000
_cell.angle_alpha   90.00
_cell.angle_beta   90.00
_cell.angle_gamma   90.00
#
_symmetry.space_group_name_H-M   'P 1'
#
loop_
_entity.id
_entity.type
_entity.pdbx_description
1 polymer ?
#
loop_
_entity_poly.entity_id
_entity_poly.type
_entity_poly.pdbx_seq_one_letter_code
_entity_poly.pdbx_strand_id
1 'polypeptide(L)'
;MSVVDRISAWARKKSPWLIHFNTGACNACDIEVLATLTPHYDVERFGIQLKGSPRHADVLVCSGPITMQQKERLKTIYDQMPEPKFVVAVGTCACSGGVFNGCYCVEGGIDASIPVDMYVPGCPAKPEAIIDGMVKLLKVFDKDKKKSEGRSQNGKRSE
;
A
#
# COMPACT_ATOMS: atom_id res chain seq x y z
N MET A 1 26.41 2.19 -5.05
CA MET A 1 25.46 1.09 -4.78
C MET A 1 26.24 -0.18 -4.53
N SER A 2 26.12 -0.74 -3.34
CA SER A 2 26.74 -2.02 -2.97
C SER A 2 26.15 -3.17 -3.81
N VAL A 3 26.91 -4.25 -3.98
CA VAL A 3 26.43 -5.50 -4.60
C VAL A 3 25.21 -6.03 -3.84
N VAL A 4 25.21 -5.87 -2.52
CA VAL A 4 24.10 -6.25 -1.62
C VAL A 4 22.83 -5.48 -1.97
N ASP A 5 22.91 -4.15 -2.27
CA ASP A 5 21.74 -3.34 -2.64
C ASP A 5 21.12 -3.80 -3.98
N ARG A 6 21.97 -4.26 -4.91
CA ARG A 6 21.49 -4.80 -6.20
C ARG A 6 20.78 -6.13 -6.04
N ILE A 7 21.29 -7.02 -5.19
CA ILE A 7 20.69 -8.34 -4.91
C ILE A 7 19.36 -8.15 -4.16
N SER A 8 19.33 -7.27 -3.15
CA SER A 8 18.10 -7.00 -2.39
C SER A 8 17.00 -6.38 -3.26
N ALA A 9 17.33 -5.45 -4.14
CA ALA A 9 16.39 -4.87 -5.09
C ALA A 9 15.84 -5.90 -6.09
N TRP A 10 16.69 -6.82 -6.56
CA TRP A 10 16.26 -7.92 -7.42
C TRP A 10 15.33 -8.90 -6.68
N ALA A 11 15.66 -9.25 -5.44
CA ALA A 11 14.87 -10.18 -4.62
C ALA A 11 13.46 -9.61 -4.33
N ARG A 12 13.37 -8.35 -3.93
CA ARG A 12 12.08 -7.65 -3.70
C ARG A 12 11.21 -7.60 -4.94
N LYS A 13 11.82 -7.37 -6.11
CA LYS A 13 11.11 -7.41 -7.39
C LYS A 13 10.53 -8.79 -7.68
N LYS A 14 11.28 -9.85 -7.38
CA LYS A 14 10.87 -11.23 -7.63
C LYS A 14 9.82 -11.73 -6.63
N SER A 15 9.86 -11.26 -5.39
CA SER A 15 8.97 -11.66 -4.31
C SER A 15 8.70 -10.47 -3.37
N PRO A 16 7.81 -9.53 -3.76
CA PRO A 16 7.43 -8.44 -2.87
C PRO A 16 6.55 -8.97 -1.74
N TRP A 17 6.87 -8.57 -0.54
CA TRP A 17 6.08 -8.91 0.65
C TRP A 17 5.14 -7.77 0.98
N LEU A 18 3.87 -8.08 1.15
CA LEU A 18 2.87 -7.08 1.46
C LEU A 18 2.33 -7.23 2.89
N ILE A 19 1.93 -6.12 3.46
CA ILE A 19 1.13 -6.05 4.68
C ILE A 19 -0.19 -5.37 4.35
N HIS A 20 -1.29 -5.91 4.86
CA HIS A 20 -2.61 -5.31 4.75
C HIS A 20 -2.96 -4.57 6.05
N PHE A 21 -3.50 -3.35 5.91
CA PHE A 21 -3.95 -2.54 7.03
C PHE A 21 -5.32 -1.91 6.75
N ASN A 22 -6.28 -2.15 7.64
CA ASN A 22 -7.60 -1.54 7.59
C ASN A 22 -7.59 -0.20 8.34
N THR A 23 -7.88 0.89 7.65
CA THR A 23 -7.89 2.27 8.18
C THR A 23 -9.28 2.75 8.61
N GLY A 24 -10.29 1.88 8.49
CA GLY A 24 -11.69 2.19 8.80
C GLY A 24 -12.65 1.67 7.74
N ALA A 25 -12.27 0.63 7.00
CA ALA A 25 -13.08 0.02 5.96
C ALA A 25 -14.33 -0.69 6.51
N CYS A 26 -15.34 -0.81 5.66
CA CYS A 26 -16.54 -1.60 5.91
C CYS A 26 -16.32 -3.12 5.75
N ASN A 27 -15.08 -3.58 5.65
CA ASN A 27 -14.62 -4.94 5.43
C ASN A 27 -14.82 -5.49 3.99
N ALA A 28 -15.55 -4.83 3.11
CA ALA A 28 -15.77 -5.35 1.75
C ALA A 28 -14.46 -5.41 0.95
N CYS A 29 -13.65 -4.35 0.96
CA CYS A 29 -12.34 -4.34 0.29
C CYS A 29 -11.35 -5.31 0.94
N ASP A 30 -11.46 -5.56 2.26
CA ASP A 30 -10.59 -6.51 2.96
C ASP A 30 -10.85 -7.94 2.50
N ILE A 31 -12.12 -8.31 2.34
CA ILE A 31 -12.53 -9.61 1.81
C ILE A 31 -11.99 -9.80 0.39
N GLU A 32 -12.09 -8.77 -0.47
CA GLU A 32 -11.57 -8.84 -1.84
C GLU A 32 -10.04 -8.91 -1.89
N VAL A 33 -9.34 -8.20 -1.00
CA VAL A 33 -7.87 -8.33 -0.86
C VAL A 33 -7.50 -9.75 -0.44
N LEU A 34 -8.19 -10.33 0.54
CA LEU A 34 -7.96 -11.70 0.97
C LEU A 34 -8.34 -12.72 -0.12
N ALA A 35 -9.39 -12.44 -0.90
CA ALA A 35 -9.78 -13.28 -2.04
C ALA A 35 -8.65 -13.39 -3.08
N THR A 36 -7.82 -12.35 -3.28
CA THR A 36 -6.67 -12.43 -4.20
C THR A 36 -5.65 -13.49 -3.81
N LEU A 37 -5.56 -13.84 -2.51
CA LEU A 37 -4.65 -14.86 -1.98
C LEU A 37 -5.22 -16.28 -2.08
N THR A 38 -6.51 -16.41 -2.42
CA THR A 38 -7.14 -17.74 -2.56
C THR A 38 -6.66 -18.44 -3.84
N PRO A 39 -6.73 -19.78 -3.90
CA PRO A 39 -6.31 -20.55 -5.08
C PRO A 39 -7.01 -20.16 -6.39
N HIS A 40 -8.20 -19.54 -6.32
CA HIS A 40 -8.93 -19.09 -7.50
C HIS A 40 -8.21 -17.95 -8.24
N TYR A 41 -7.65 -16.98 -7.49
CA TYR A 41 -6.96 -15.82 -8.05
C TYR A 41 -5.45 -15.96 -8.02
N ASP A 42 -4.92 -16.64 -7.01
CA ASP A 42 -3.52 -17.03 -6.84
C ASP A 42 -2.51 -15.90 -7.15
N VAL A 43 -2.62 -14.81 -6.41
CA VAL A 43 -1.66 -13.69 -6.55
C VAL A 43 -0.23 -14.11 -6.14
N GLU A 44 -0.08 -15.17 -5.36
CA GLU A 44 1.23 -15.70 -4.94
C GLU A 44 2.07 -16.21 -6.12
N ARG A 45 1.44 -16.59 -7.24
CA ARG A 45 2.16 -16.94 -8.49
C ARG A 45 3.03 -15.81 -9.03
N PHE A 46 2.74 -14.56 -8.67
CA PHE A 46 3.56 -13.39 -8.99
C PHE A 46 4.65 -13.13 -7.94
N GLY A 47 4.82 -14.02 -6.96
CA GLY A 47 5.79 -13.88 -5.87
C GLY A 47 5.30 -13.02 -4.70
N ILE A 48 4.07 -12.52 -4.75
CA ILE A 48 3.48 -11.66 -3.73
C ILE A 48 3.07 -12.50 -2.53
N GLN A 49 3.56 -12.15 -1.33
CA GLN A 49 3.22 -12.86 -0.10
C GLN A 49 2.72 -11.90 0.97
N LEU A 50 1.64 -12.27 1.65
CA LEU A 50 1.15 -11.53 2.81
C LEU A 50 2.00 -11.83 4.05
N LYS A 51 2.48 -10.79 4.73
CA LYS A 51 3.25 -10.89 5.97
C LYS A 51 2.59 -10.07 7.07
N GLY A 52 2.62 -10.60 8.29
CA GLY A 52 2.03 -9.95 9.46
C GLY A 52 2.91 -8.90 10.16
N SER A 53 4.08 -8.57 9.60
CA SER A 53 5.01 -7.62 10.23
C SER A 53 5.40 -6.51 9.27
N PRO A 54 5.27 -5.23 9.68
CA PRO A 54 5.67 -4.10 8.84
C PRO A 54 7.17 -4.07 8.54
N ARG A 55 8.01 -4.61 9.42
CA ARG A 55 9.47 -4.65 9.23
C ARG A 55 9.94 -5.58 8.10
N HIS A 56 9.07 -6.48 7.67
CA HIS A 56 9.35 -7.41 6.57
C HIS A 56 8.62 -7.05 5.28
N ALA A 57 7.69 -6.08 5.34
CA ALA A 57 6.85 -5.74 4.21
C ALA A 57 7.50 -4.67 3.32
N ASP A 58 7.41 -4.86 2.01
CA ASP A 58 7.82 -3.89 0.99
C ASP A 58 6.62 -3.04 0.51
N VAL A 59 5.41 -3.60 0.58
CA VAL A 59 4.18 -2.97 0.10
C VAL A 59 3.15 -2.91 1.22
N LEU A 60 2.62 -1.72 1.50
CA LEU A 60 1.51 -1.48 2.41
C LEU A 60 0.22 -1.35 1.61
N VAL A 61 -0.69 -2.29 1.81
CA VAL A 61 -2.03 -2.28 1.21
C VAL A 61 -3.01 -1.73 2.24
N CYS A 62 -3.57 -0.56 1.95
CA CYS A 62 -4.52 0.11 2.83
C CYS A 62 -5.93 0.03 2.27
N SER A 63 -6.90 -0.32 3.11
CA SER A 63 -8.32 -0.34 2.78
C SER A 63 -9.11 0.60 3.69
N GLY A 64 -10.10 1.28 3.11
CA GLY A 64 -11.00 2.19 3.82
C GLY A 64 -10.50 3.62 3.95
N PRO A 65 -11.38 4.54 4.40
CA PRO A 65 -11.03 5.92 4.65
C PRO A 65 -10.19 6.03 5.92
N ILE A 66 -9.40 7.09 6.04
CA ILE A 66 -8.65 7.33 7.27
C ILE A 66 -9.58 7.85 8.35
N THR A 67 -9.71 7.07 9.42
CA THR A 67 -10.33 7.53 10.66
C THR A 67 -9.29 8.20 11.56
N MET A 68 -9.72 9.19 12.37
CA MET A 68 -8.86 9.87 13.34
C MET A 68 -8.13 8.88 14.26
N GLN A 69 -8.81 7.78 14.63
CA GLN A 69 -8.26 6.76 15.52
C GLN A 69 -7.16 5.93 14.86
N GLN A 70 -7.24 5.66 13.55
CA GLN A 70 -6.28 4.82 12.83
C GLN A 70 -5.12 5.62 12.23
N LYS A 71 -5.24 6.93 12.12
CA LYS A 71 -4.25 7.82 11.53
C LYS A 71 -2.84 7.64 12.12
N GLU A 72 -2.74 7.73 13.45
CA GLU A 72 -1.44 7.61 14.13
C GLU A 72 -0.86 6.18 14.03
N ARG A 73 -1.73 5.18 14.03
CA ARG A 73 -1.31 3.77 13.84
C ARG A 73 -0.80 3.51 12.43
N LEU A 74 -1.47 4.09 11.42
CA LEU A 74 -1.06 4.00 10.03
C LEU A 74 0.33 4.61 9.83
N LYS A 75 0.57 5.81 10.40
CA LYS A 75 1.90 6.45 10.37
C LYS A 75 2.96 5.58 11.04
N THR A 76 2.65 5.04 12.22
CA THR A 76 3.58 4.16 12.95
C THR A 76 3.96 2.93 12.13
N ILE A 77 2.99 2.29 11.46
CA ILE A 77 3.24 1.13 10.57
C ILE A 77 4.10 1.55 9.38
N TYR A 78 3.75 2.68 8.75
CA TYR A 78 4.49 3.21 7.62
C TYR A 78 5.95 3.51 7.98
N ASP A 79 6.22 4.10 9.15
CA ASP A 79 7.57 4.43 9.60
C ASP A 79 8.40 3.18 9.97
N GLN A 80 7.74 2.11 10.41
CA GLN A 80 8.40 0.83 10.70
C GLN A 80 8.79 0.03 9.46
N MET A 81 8.24 0.35 8.29
CA MET A 81 8.58 -0.33 7.05
C MET A 81 9.96 0.11 6.54
N PRO A 82 10.79 -0.84 6.06
CA PRO A 82 12.08 -0.53 5.46
C PRO A 82 11.94 0.18 4.12
N GLU A 83 12.89 1.03 3.77
CA GLU A 83 12.99 1.63 2.44
C GLU A 83 13.64 0.66 1.44
N PRO A 84 13.23 0.65 0.16
CA PRO A 84 12.09 1.38 -0.43
C PRO A 84 10.76 0.72 -0.07
N LYS A 85 9.74 1.53 0.26
CA LYS A 85 8.40 1.10 0.62
C LYS A 85 7.37 1.70 -0.33
N PHE A 86 6.30 0.97 -0.59
CA PHE A 86 5.23 1.35 -1.51
C PHE A 86 3.88 1.26 -0.81
N VAL A 87 2.98 2.17 -1.15
CA VAL A 87 1.64 2.25 -0.57
C VAL A 87 0.59 2.11 -1.66
N VAL A 88 -0.33 1.18 -1.47
CA VAL A 88 -1.46 0.92 -2.35
C VAL A 88 -2.76 1.21 -1.62
N ALA A 89 -3.54 2.16 -2.11
CA ALA A 89 -4.87 2.48 -1.61
C ALA A 89 -5.92 1.66 -2.38
N VAL A 90 -6.61 0.76 -1.69
CA VAL A 90 -7.61 -0.15 -2.28
C VAL A 90 -9.01 0.29 -1.90
N GLY A 91 -9.83 0.50 -2.92
CA GLY A 91 -11.22 0.93 -2.79
C GLY A 91 -11.39 2.45 -2.84
N THR A 92 -12.58 2.90 -3.22
CA THR A 92 -12.93 4.32 -3.35
C THR A 92 -12.76 5.08 -2.04
N CYS A 93 -13.06 4.43 -0.91
CA CYS A 93 -12.89 5.02 0.43
C CYS A 93 -11.41 5.30 0.75
N ALA A 94 -10.50 4.40 0.40
CA ALA A 94 -9.07 4.61 0.56
C ALA A 94 -8.52 5.70 -0.38
N CYS A 95 -9.09 5.81 -1.59
CA CYS A 95 -8.65 6.79 -2.58
C CYS A 95 -9.05 8.23 -2.23
N SER A 96 -10.26 8.45 -1.73
CA SER A 96 -10.83 9.80 -1.58
C SER A 96 -11.77 9.99 -0.37
N GLY A 97 -11.82 9.01 0.55
CA GLY A 97 -12.83 8.97 1.61
C GLY A 97 -14.17 8.37 1.18
N GLY A 98 -14.46 8.33 -0.14
CA GLY A 98 -15.68 7.76 -0.70
C GLY A 98 -16.96 8.32 -0.09
N VAL A 99 -17.89 7.44 0.25
CA VAL A 99 -19.18 7.78 0.89
C VAL A 99 -19.00 8.40 2.30
N PHE A 100 -17.87 8.13 2.97
CA PHE A 100 -17.61 8.62 4.32
C PHE A 100 -16.88 9.98 4.35
N ASN A 101 -16.62 10.56 3.17
CA ASN A 101 -16.00 11.88 3.10
C ASN A 101 -16.89 12.94 3.78
N GLY A 102 -16.29 13.76 4.64
CA GLY A 102 -17.00 14.76 5.42
C GLY A 102 -17.66 14.26 6.72
N CYS A 103 -17.52 12.97 7.07
CA CYS A 103 -17.91 12.47 8.39
C CYS A 103 -16.95 13.01 9.47
N TYR A 104 -17.48 13.35 10.65
CA TYR A 104 -16.73 13.99 11.73
C TYR A 104 -15.51 13.21 12.24
N CYS A 105 -15.47 11.88 12.05
CA CYS A 105 -14.36 11.02 12.47
C CYS A 105 -13.45 10.57 11.32
N VAL A 106 -13.67 11.06 10.08
CA VAL A 106 -12.95 10.67 8.89
C VAL A 106 -12.22 11.87 8.29
N GLU A 107 -10.92 11.72 8.05
CA GLU A 107 -10.09 12.77 7.45
C GLU A 107 -10.04 12.72 5.91
N GLY A 108 -10.61 11.68 5.30
CA GLY A 108 -10.61 11.51 3.85
C GLY A 108 -9.87 10.26 3.37
N GLY A 109 -9.15 10.36 2.26
CA GLY A 109 -8.35 9.28 1.69
C GLY A 109 -7.02 9.04 2.39
N ILE A 110 -6.34 7.97 2.02
CA ILE A 110 -5.03 7.58 2.59
C ILE A 110 -3.96 8.64 2.36
N ASP A 111 -4.03 9.35 1.25
CA ASP A 111 -3.13 10.43 0.85
C ASP A 111 -3.12 11.64 1.81
N ALA A 112 -4.15 11.80 2.63
CA ALA A 112 -4.19 12.80 3.68
C ALA A 112 -3.15 12.57 4.80
N SER A 113 -2.65 11.34 4.97
CA SER A 113 -1.72 10.99 6.06
C SER A 113 -0.38 10.46 5.60
N ILE A 114 -0.35 9.64 4.54
CA ILE A 114 0.88 9.05 4.00
C ILE A 114 0.88 9.16 2.46
N PRO A 115 2.05 9.22 1.84
CA PRO A 115 2.13 9.23 0.38
C PRO A 115 1.66 7.92 -0.20
N VAL A 116 0.84 7.98 -1.26
CA VAL A 116 0.28 6.82 -1.96
C VAL A 116 0.93 6.70 -3.34
N ASP A 117 1.39 5.50 -3.69
CA ASP A 117 2.03 5.21 -4.97
C ASP A 117 1.06 4.66 -6.01
N MET A 118 0.02 3.95 -5.56
CA MET A 118 -0.98 3.34 -6.44
C MET A 118 -2.38 3.42 -5.85
N TYR A 119 -3.34 3.74 -6.70
CA TYR A 119 -4.77 3.74 -6.36
C TYR A 119 -5.50 2.64 -7.14
N VAL A 120 -6.30 1.85 -6.44
CA VAL A 120 -7.18 0.83 -7.03
C VAL A 120 -8.62 1.20 -6.69
N PRO A 121 -9.36 1.89 -7.58
CA PRO A 121 -10.73 2.31 -7.31
C PRO A 121 -11.70 1.14 -7.38
N GLY A 122 -12.80 1.25 -6.65
CA GLY A 122 -13.89 0.27 -6.61
C GLY A 122 -14.60 0.29 -5.26
N CYS A 123 -15.86 -0.16 -5.21
CA CYS A 123 -16.61 -0.25 -3.96
C CYS A 123 -17.47 -1.53 -3.95
N PRO A 124 -16.88 -2.69 -3.57
CA PRO A 124 -15.44 -2.95 -3.37
C PRO A 124 -14.63 -2.99 -4.67
N ALA A 125 -13.32 -2.88 -4.55
CA ALA A 125 -12.42 -3.14 -5.66
C ALA A 125 -12.36 -4.63 -5.94
N LYS A 126 -12.63 -5.05 -7.19
CA LYS A 126 -12.61 -6.47 -7.56
C LYS A 126 -11.20 -7.06 -7.45
N PRO A 127 -11.06 -8.37 -7.13
CA PRO A 127 -9.77 -9.03 -7.02
C PRO A 127 -8.89 -8.88 -8.27
N GLU A 128 -9.48 -8.94 -9.46
CA GLU A 128 -8.76 -8.77 -10.72
C GLU A 128 -8.14 -7.37 -10.84
N ALA A 129 -8.86 -6.33 -10.40
CA ALA A 129 -8.37 -4.96 -10.41
C ALA A 129 -7.24 -4.75 -9.39
N ILE A 130 -7.32 -5.42 -8.23
CA ILE A 130 -6.27 -5.42 -7.21
C ILE A 130 -5.01 -6.09 -7.76
N ILE A 131 -5.14 -7.25 -8.38
CA ILE A 131 -4.02 -7.99 -9.00
C ILE A 131 -3.37 -7.16 -10.12
N ASP A 132 -4.17 -6.56 -10.99
CA ASP A 132 -3.66 -5.69 -12.07
C ASP A 132 -2.90 -4.48 -11.49
N GLY A 133 -3.43 -3.87 -10.43
CA GLY A 133 -2.74 -2.81 -9.68
C GLY A 133 -1.39 -3.28 -9.13
N MET A 134 -1.35 -4.45 -8.47
CA MET A 134 -0.11 -5.02 -7.94
C MET A 134 0.92 -5.33 -9.06
N VAL A 135 0.48 -5.92 -10.16
CA VAL A 135 1.35 -6.21 -11.31
C VAL A 135 1.89 -4.92 -11.94
N LYS A 136 1.08 -3.86 -12.01
CA LYS A 136 1.55 -2.53 -12.46
C LYS A 136 2.58 -1.95 -11.49
N LEU A 137 2.37 -2.09 -10.19
CA LEU A 137 3.33 -1.66 -9.18
C LEU A 137 4.67 -2.38 -9.35
N LEU A 138 4.69 -3.68 -9.62
CA LEU A 138 5.92 -4.44 -9.88
C LEU A 138 6.74 -3.86 -11.05
N LYS A 139 6.07 -3.29 -12.05
CA LYS A 139 6.75 -2.60 -13.16
C LYS A 139 7.35 -1.25 -12.73
N VAL A 140 6.77 -0.62 -11.70
CA VAL A 140 7.28 0.64 -11.13
C VAL A 140 8.54 0.41 -10.30
N PHE A 141 8.67 -0.75 -9.64
CA PHE A 141 9.91 -1.14 -8.95
C PHE A 141 11.16 -1.04 -9.84
N ASP A 142 11.01 -1.14 -11.17
CA ASP A 142 12.12 -0.96 -12.10
C ASP A 142 12.52 0.51 -12.34
N LYS A 143 11.60 1.45 -12.11
CA LYS A 143 11.80 2.88 -12.39
C LYS A 143 12.31 3.68 -11.18
N ASP A 144 12.19 3.16 -9.97
CA ASP A 144 12.44 3.90 -8.74
C ASP A 144 13.90 4.06 -8.32
N LYS A 145 14.86 3.72 -9.19
CA LYS A 145 16.25 4.17 -9.04
C LYS A 145 16.41 5.70 -9.01
N LYS A 146 15.38 6.45 -9.46
CA LYS A 146 15.42 7.93 -9.54
C LYS A 146 14.58 8.64 -8.46
N LYS A 147 13.72 7.95 -7.72
CA LYS A 147 12.75 8.61 -6.82
C LYS A 147 13.13 8.64 -5.34
N SER A 148 14.03 7.75 -4.91
CA SER A 148 14.54 7.75 -3.53
C SER A 148 15.36 8.98 -3.19
N GLU A 149 16.01 9.62 -4.17
CA GLU A 149 16.77 10.86 -3.97
C GLU A 149 15.89 12.12 -3.85
N GLY A 150 14.69 12.13 -4.44
CA GLY A 150 13.76 13.28 -4.41
C GLY A 150 12.85 13.35 -3.18
N ARG A 151 12.58 12.23 -2.54
CA ARG A 151 11.60 12.14 -1.44
C ARG A 151 12.15 12.64 -0.09
N SER A 152 13.47 12.57 0.09
CA SER A 152 14.15 13.05 1.30
C SER A 152 14.14 14.58 1.47
N GLN A 153 13.80 15.34 0.42
CA GLN A 153 13.83 16.80 0.47
C GLN A 153 12.48 17.46 0.81
N ASN A 154 11.36 16.73 0.72
CA ASN A 154 10.04 17.30 0.96
C ASN A 154 9.56 17.19 2.42
N GLY A 155 10.26 16.46 3.28
CA GLY A 155 9.97 16.33 4.71
C GLY A 155 10.49 17.48 5.60
N LYS A 156 11.13 18.51 5.01
CA LYS A 156 11.72 19.64 5.75
C LYS A 156 11.03 21.00 5.55
N ARG A 157 9.81 21.02 5.02
CA ARG A 157 9.04 22.27 4.85
C ARG A 157 7.68 22.20 5.52
N SER A 158 7.66 22.05 6.82
CA SER A 158 6.54 22.47 7.69
C SER A 158 7.01 22.40 9.15
N GLU A 159 7.87 23.29 9.54
CA GLU A 159 7.93 23.86 10.89
C GLU A 159 7.57 25.33 10.81
#